data_8cfadd42cb263ddba54b8d9c3a4a7908
#
_entry.id   8cfadd42cb263ddba54b8d9c3a4a7908
#
_cell.length_a   1.000
_cell.length_b   1.000
_cell.length_c   1.000
_cell.angle_alpha   90.00
_cell.angle_beta   90.00
_cell.angle_gamma   90.00
#
_symmetry.space_group_name_H-M   'P 1'
#
loop_
_entity.id
_entity.type
_entity.pdbx_description
1 polymer ?
#
loop_
_entity_poly.entity_id
_entity_poly.type
_entity_poly.pdbx_seq_one_letter_code
_entity_poly.pdbx_strand_id
1 'polypeptide(L)'
;MNSTSAQMERLQQLLGGHLYRFGDEADLQAGIEQVLLTAGIEYQREHQFDAHNRFDFVVDGIVLEVKIKGSLLVAARQCYRYQRLPDVRGVMLLATPSWARTGWLPEQAGTPLMMVKLRRSM
;
A
#
# COMPACT_ATOMS: atom_id res chain seq x y z
N MET A 1 -7.01 -17.61 -10.57
CA MET A 1 -6.63 -16.42 -9.79
C MET A 1 -5.15 -16.13 -9.99
N ASN A 2 -4.85 -14.90 -10.23
CA ASN A 2 -3.47 -14.44 -10.38
C ASN A 2 -2.77 -14.47 -9.02
N SER A 3 -1.54 -14.97 -8.98
CA SER A 3 -0.77 -15.09 -7.73
C SER A 3 -0.52 -13.73 -7.08
N THR A 4 -0.38 -12.66 -7.87
CA THR A 4 -0.24 -11.30 -7.35
C THR A 4 -1.50 -10.89 -6.59
N SER A 5 -2.69 -11.10 -7.15
CA SER A 5 -3.95 -10.77 -6.47
C SER A 5 -4.12 -11.54 -5.18
N ALA A 6 -3.78 -12.83 -5.17
CA ALA A 6 -3.84 -13.64 -3.96
C ALA A 6 -2.89 -13.11 -2.89
N GLN A 7 -1.70 -12.70 -3.29
CA GLN A 7 -0.69 -12.12 -2.39
C GLN A 7 -1.17 -10.78 -1.82
N MET A 8 -1.80 -9.96 -2.66
CA MET A 8 -2.39 -8.68 -2.22
C MET A 8 -3.51 -8.90 -1.22
N GLU A 9 -4.36 -9.91 -1.42
CA GLU A 9 -5.41 -10.25 -0.47
C GLU A 9 -4.83 -10.68 0.89
N ARG A 10 -3.75 -11.47 0.89
CA ARG A 10 -3.08 -11.85 2.13
C ARG A 10 -2.48 -10.65 2.85
N LEU A 11 -1.84 -9.75 2.12
CA LEU A 11 -1.31 -8.50 2.68
C LEU A 11 -2.42 -7.63 3.25
N GLN A 12 -3.56 -7.55 2.56
CA GLN A 12 -4.70 -6.79 3.04
C GLN A 12 -5.23 -7.35 4.37
N GLN A 13 -5.38 -8.66 4.47
CA GLN A 13 -5.86 -9.29 5.71
C GLN A 13 -4.87 -9.04 6.85
N LEU A 14 -3.59 -9.16 6.58
CA LEU A 14 -2.55 -8.93 7.57
C LEU A 14 -2.52 -7.47 8.03
N LEU A 15 -2.37 -6.55 7.10
CA LEU A 15 -2.18 -5.14 7.41
C LEU A 15 -3.48 -4.47 7.89
N GLY A 16 -4.60 -4.79 7.25
CA GLY A 16 -5.90 -4.26 7.62
C GLY A 16 -6.45 -4.83 8.93
N GLY A 17 -5.92 -5.98 9.37
CA GLY A 17 -6.35 -6.63 10.61
C GLY A 17 -5.74 -6.04 11.88
N HIS A 18 -4.77 -5.13 11.74
CA HIS A 18 -4.11 -4.51 12.88
C HIS A 18 -4.70 -3.13 13.20
N LEU A 19 -4.54 -2.69 14.44
CA LEU A 19 -4.83 -1.31 14.84
C LEU A 19 -3.51 -0.59 14.99
N TYR A 20 -3.42 0.61 14.42
CA TYR A 20 -2.17 1.36 14.37
C TYR A 20 -2.25 2.59 15.26
N ARG A 21 -1.18 2.82 16.02
CA ARG A 21 -1.00 4.02 16.83
C ARG A 21 -0.06 4.95 16.08
N PHE A 22 -0.52 6.14 15.72
CA PHE A 22 0.31 7.06 14.96
C PHE A 22 -0.12 8.50 15.16
N GLY A 23 0.85 9.41 15.13
CA GLY A 23 0.62 10.85 15.10
C GLY A 23 0.84 11.40 13.69
N ASP A 24 1.78 10.82 12.95
CA ASP A 24 2.12 11.24 11.60
C ASP A 24 2.30 10.01 10.68
N GLU A 25 2.60 10.28 9.41
CA GLU A 25 2.76 9.21 8.42
C GLU A 25 3.97 8.33 8.74
N ALA A 26 5.06 8.91 9.24
CA ALA A 26 6.25 8.13 9.61
C ALA A 26 5.95 7.13 10.71
N ASP A 27 5.15 7.51 11.70
CA ASP A 27 4.71 6.59 12.77
C ASP A 27 3.90 5.44 12.19
N LEU A 28 2.97 5.74 11.28
CA LEU A 28 2.15 4.72 10.65
C LEU A 28 3.02 3.76 9.83
N GLN A 29 3.98 4.29 9.08
CA GLN A 29 4.91 3.46 8.32
C GLN A 29 5.72 2.55 9.24
N ALA A 30 6.17 3.07 10.39
CA ALA A 30 6.90 2.26 11.37
C ALA A 30 6.03 1.11 11.90
N GLY A 31 4.74 1.36 12.12
CA GLY A 31 3.79 0.32 12.53
C GLY A 31 3.59 -0.74 11.46
N ILE A 32 3.46 -0.32 10.23
CA ILE A 32 3.34 -1.24 9.07
C ILE A 32 4.61 -2.09 8.96
N GLU A 33 5.77 -1.46 9.08
CA GLU A 33 7.05 -2.18 9.05
C GLU A 33 7.10 -3.26 10.13
N GLN A 34 6.67 -2.94 11.35
CA GLN A 34 6.66 -3.90 12.44
C GLN A 34 5.76 -5.10 12.15
N VAL A 35 4.60 -4.86 11.53
CA VAL A 35 3.69 -5.95 11.13
C VAL A 35 4.35 -6.86 10.09
N LEU A 36 4.99 -6.27 9.08
CA LEU A 36 5.68 -7.05 8.04
C LEU A 36 6.83 -7.87 8.63
N LEU A 37 7.63 -7.25 9.50
CA LEU A 37 8.74 -7.94 10.18
C LEU A 37 8.26 -9.12 11.01
N THR A 38 7.23 -8.90 11.82
CA THR A 38 6.69 -9.94 12.69
C THR A 38 6.11 -11.10 11.88
N ALA A 39 5.54 -10.83 10.72
CA ALA A 39 4.99 -11.85 9.82
C ALA A 39 6.06 -12.54 8.98
N GLY A 40 7.32 -12.12 9.06
CA GLY A 40 8.41 -12.70 8.27
C GLY A 40 8.34 -12.35 6.79
N ILE A 41 7.72 -11.23 6.44
CA ILE A 41 7.59 -10.80 5.05
C ILE A 41 8.77 -9.92 4.68
N GLU A 42 9.47 -10.29 3.61
CA GLU A 42 10.56 -9.47 3.07
C GLU A 42 9.98 -8.22 2.40
N TYR A 43 10.62 -7.09 2.61
CA TYR A 43 10.17 -5.83 2.04
C TYR A 43 11.35 -4.88 1.88
N GLN A 44 11.14 -3.86 1.03
CA GLN A 44 12.04 -2.71 0.94
C GLN A 44 11.23 -1.48 1.36
N ARG A 45 11.81 -0.66 2.21
CA ARG A 45 11.18 0.57 2.68
C ARG A 45 11.84 1.77 2.00
N GLU A 46 11.02 2.75 1.61
CA GLU A 46 11.47 3.97 0.96
C GLU A 46 12.31 3.66 -0.28
N HIS A 47 11.79 2.77 -1.11
CA HIS A 47 12.49 2.28 -2.30
C HIS A 47 12.47 3.32 -3.42
N GLN A 48 13.66 3.77 -3.83
CA GLN A 48 13.82 4.66 -4.99
C GLN A 48 13.78 3.80 -6.25
N PHE A 49 12.67 3.88 -6.99
CA PHE A 49 12.47 3.09 -8.20
C PHE A 49 13.21 3.72 -9.39
N ASP A 50 13.04 5.04 -9.58
CA ASP A 50 13.72 5.81 -10.62
C ASP A 50 13.89 7.25 -10.14
N ALA A 51 14.31 8.16 -11.03
CA ALA A 51 14.56 9.55 -10.66
C ALA A 51 13.33 10.28 -10.15
N HIS A 52 12.12 9.82 -10.49
CA HIS A 52 10.87 10.52 -10.20
C HIS A 52 9.93 9.74 -9.29
N ASN A 53 10.20 8.47 -9.00
CA ASN A 53 9.28 7.60 -8.28
C ASN A 53 9.98 6.94 -7.09
N ARG A 54 9.43 7.19 -5.89
CA ARG A 54 9.87 6.57 -4.66
C ARG A 54 8.66 5.95 -3.99
N PHE A 55 8.78 4.68 -3.64
CA PHE A 55 7.70 3.92 -3.02
C PHE A 55 7.91 3.84 -1.52
N ASP A 56 6.83 3.94 -0.74
CA ASP A 56 6.93 3.80 0.71
C ASP A 56 7.40 2.40 1.08
N PHE A 57 6.82 1.37 0.45
CA PHE A 57 7.25 -0.02 0.61
C PHE A 57 7.11 -0.77 -0.70
N VAL A 58 7.94 -1.80 -0.86
CA VAL A 58 7.78 -2.78 -1.95
C VAL A 58 7.87 -4.17 -1.33
N VAL A 59 6.89 -5.01 -1.65
CA VAL A 59 6.84 -6.42 -1.25
C VAL A 59 6.70 -7.25 -2.51
N ASP A 60 7.77 -7.92 -2.92
CA ASP A 60 7.76 -8.79 -4.10
C ASP A 60 7.11 -8.13 -5.31
N GLY A 61 7.55 -6.91 -5.65
CA GLY A 61 7.03 -6.14 -6.77
C GLY A 61 5.68 -5.47 -6.54
N ILE A 62 5.07 -5.66 -5.37
CA ILE A 62 3.83 -4.99 -4.99
C ILE A 62 4.18 -3.71 -4.24
N VAL A 63 3.74 -2.57 -4.78
CA VAL A 63 3.98 -1.26 -4.16
C VAL A 63 2.95 -1.02 -3.08
N LEU A 64 3.40 -0.64 -1.90
CA LEU A 64 2.52 -0.19 -0.80
C LEU A 64 2.72 1.31 -0.63
N GLU A 65 1.65 2.06 -0.81
CA GLU A 65 1.67 3.52 -0.65
C GLU A 65 0.81 3.90 0.55
N VAL A 66 1.35 4.74 1.45
CA VAL A 66 0.71 5.07 2.73
C VAL A 66 0.21 6.51 2.71
N LYS A 67 -1.05 6.73 3.08
CA LYS A 67 -1.66 8.07 3.13
C LYS A 67 -2.46 8.25 4.42
N ILE A 68 -2.19 9.33 5.15
CA ILE A 68 -2.97 9.72 6.36
C ILE A 68 -3.78 10.99 6.13
N LYS A 69 -3.55 11.69 5.04
CA LYS A 69 -4.23 12.96 4.72
C LYS A 69 -4.24 13.18 3.22
N GLY A 70 -4.87 14.27 2.81
CA GLY A 70 -4.97 14.63 1.40
C GLY A 70 -6.23 14.07 0.76
N SER A 71 -6.37 14.32 -0.54
CA SER A 71 -7.57 13.91 -1.27
C SER A 71 -7.43 12.53 -1.88
N LEU A 72 -8.56 11.86 -2.04
CA LEU A 72 -8.63 10.61 -2.77
C LEU A 72 -8.11 10.77 -4.20
N LEU A 73 -8.47 11.87 -4.86
CA LEU A 73 -8.09 12.09 -6.26
C LEU A 73 -6.57 12.12 -6.44
N VAL A 74 -5.87 12.84 -5.56
CA VAL A 74 -4.40 12.93 -5.63
C VAL A 74 -3.76 11.56 -5.37
N ALA A 75 -4.23 10.85 -4.35
CA ALA A 75 -3.72 9.52 -4.03
C ALA A 75 -3.99 8.52 -5.17
N ALA A 76 -5.19 8.57 -5.75
CA ALA A 76 -5.55 7.69 -6.86
C ALA A 76 -4.69 7.94 -8.10
N ARG A 77 -4.44 9.20 -8.44
CA ARG A 77 -3.58 9.56 -9.59
C ARG A 77 -2.17 9.03 -9.40
N GLN A 78 -1.64 9.11 -8.19
CA GLN A 78 -0.32 8.56 -7.88
C GLN A 78 -0.29 7.05 -8.08
N CYS A 79 -1.32 6.35 -7.59
CA CYS A 79 -1.42 4.90 -7.77
C CYS A 79 -1.59 4.51 -9.23
N TYR A 80 -2.37 5.27 -10.01
CA TYR A 80 -2.55 5.02 -11.45
C TYR A 80 -1.23 5.18 -12.20
N ARG A 81 -0.39 6.13 -11.79
CA ARG A 81 0.95 6.28 -12.37
C ARG A 81 1.80 5.05 -12.06
N TYR A 82 1.75 4.54 -10.82
CA TYR A 82 2.53 3.38 -10.41
C TYR A 82 2.11 2.11 -11.17
N GLN A 83 0.82 1.94 -11.44
CA GLN A 83 0.31 0.79 -12.18
C GLN A 83 0.92 0.66 -13.57
N ARG A 84 1.43 1.75 -14.14
CA ARG A 84 1.98 1.78 -15.49
C ARG A 84 3.50 1.63 -15.54
N LEU A 85 4.14 1.58 -14.38
CA LEU A 85 5.59 1.44 -14.33
C LEU A 85 6.00 -0.01 -14.59
N PRO A 86 7.14 -0.23 -15.28
CA PRO A 86 7.64 -1.59 -15.48
C PRO A 86 7.99 -2.21 -14.13
N ASP A 87 7.89 -3.53 -14.04
CA ASP A 87 8.25 -4.32 -12.87
C ASP A 87 7.37 -4.10 -11.64
N VAL A 88 6.35 -3.26 -11.72
CA VAL A 88 5.33 -3.12 -10.67
C VAL A 88 4.26 -4.18 -10.94
N ARG A 89 4.14 -5.13 -10.01
CA ARG A 89 3.20 -6.26 -10.15
C ARG A 89 1.81 -5.94 -9.61
N GLY A 90 1.74 -5.04 -8.64
CA GLY A 90 0.49 -4.62 -8.02
C GLY A 90 0.71 -3.37 -7.21
N VAL A 91 -0.37 -2.66 -6.89
CA VAL A 91 -0.32 -1.44 -6.08
C VAL A 91 -1.37 -1.52 -4.98
N MET A 92 -0.97 -1.20 -3.75
CA MET A 92 -1.88 -1.15 -2.61
C MET A 92 -1.80 0.24 -1.97
N LEU A 93 -2.95 0.89 -1.87
CA LEU A 93 -3.08 2.19 -1.20
C LEU A 93 -3.56 1.94 0.22
N LEU A 94 -2.66 2.11 1.19
CA LEU A 94 -2.92 1.90 2.61
C LEU A 94 -3.26 3.26 3.22
N ALA A 95 -4.51 3.48 3.60
CA ALA A 95 -4.98 4.82 3.91
C ALA A 95 -5.88 4.87 5.13
N THR A 96 -5.83 6.00 5.85
CA THR A 96 -6.63 6.26 7.04
C THR A 96 -7.68 7.36 6.88
N PRO A 97 -7.63 8.28 5.87
CA PRO A 97 -8.66 9.32 5.75
C PRO A 97 -10.07 8.76 5.60
N SER A 98 -11.06 9.62 5.79
CA SER A 98 -12.47 9.21 5.76
C SER A 98 -12.91 8.61 4.41
N TRP A 99 -12.23 8.95 3.32
CA TRP A 99 -12.54 8.37 2.00
C TRP A 99 -12.00 6.95 1.84
N ALA A 100 -11.13 6.48 2.74
CA ALA A 100 -10.52 5.15 2.62
C ALA A 100 -11.53 4.06 2.88
N ARG A 101 -11.50 3.02 2.06
CA ARG A 101 -12.30 1.81 2.22
C ARG A 101 -11.55 0.65 1.59
N THR A 102 -11.74 -0.56 2.11
CA THR A 102 -11.05 -1.73 1.60
C THR A 102 -11.78 -2.29 0.40
N GLY A 103 -11.06 -2.48 -0.70
CA GLY A 103 -11.60 -3.08 -1.91
C GLY A 103 -10.72 -2.88 -3.11
N TRP A 104 -11.03 -3.62 -4.17
CA TRP A 104 -10.35 -3.50 -5.45
C TRP A 104 -10.78 -2.22 -6.16
N LEU A 105 -9.82 -1.60 -6.84
CA LEU A 105 -10.04 -0.47 -7.73
C LEU A 105 -9.73 -0.90 -9.16
N PRO A 106 -10.05 -0.07 -10.17
CA PRO A 106 -9.84 -0.47 -11.56
C PRO A 106 -8.39 -0.83 -11.86
N GLU A 107 -8.22 -1.96 -12.54
CA GLU A 107 -6.93 -2.41 -13.02
C GLU A 107 -6.52 -1.54 -14.21
N GLN A 108 -5.23 -1.23 -14.30
CA GLN A 108 -4.68 -0.49 -15.43
C GLN A 108 -3.41 -1.16 -15.89
N ALA A 109 -3.23 -1.25 -17.22
CA ALA A 109 -2.05 -1.85 -17.83
C ALA A 109 -1.77 -3.27 -17.31
N GLY A 110 -2.83 -4.00 -16.95
CA GLY A 110 -2.71 -5.36 -16.42
C GLY A 110 -2.27 -5.42 -14.96
N THR A 111 -2.14 -4.28 -14.27
CA THR A 111 -1.66 -4.22 -12.89
C THR A 111 -2.82 -3.95 -11.94
N PRO A 112 -3.08 -4.84 -10.99
CA PRO A 112 -4.18 -4.66 -10.03
C PRO A 112 -3.87 -3.57 -9.01
N LEU A 113 -4.93 -2.92 -8.54
CA LEU A 113 -4.88 -1.89 -7.50
C LEU A 113 -5.91 -2.21 -6.43
N MET A 114 -5.47 -2.19 -5.18
CA MET A 114 -6.36 -2.38 -4.04
C MET A 114 -6.19 -1.22 -3.06
N MET A 115 -7.31 -0.70 -2.55
CA MET A 115 -7.28 0.22 -1.42
C MET A 115 -7.54 -0.56 -0.15
N VAL A 116 -6.79 -0.26 0.90
CA VAL A 116 -6.95 -0.88 2.22
C VAL A 116 -7.16 0.23 3.25
N LYS A 117 -8.28 0.19 3.93
CA LYS A 117 -8.50 1.09 5.07
C LYS A 117 -7.73 0.57 6.27
N LEU A 118 -6.83 1.39 6.78
CA LEU A 118 -6.14 1.13 8.04
C LEU A 118 -6.87 1.84 9.17
N ARG A 119 -6.89 1.22 10.34
CA ARG A 119 -7.63 1.72 11.48
C ARG A 119 -6.69 2.18 12.59
N ARG A 120 -7.04 3.31 13.21
CA ARG A 120 -6.27 3.86 14.30
C ARG A 120 -6.67 3.18 15.62
N SER A 121 -5.66 2.87 16.42
CA SER A 121 -5.86 2.43 17.79
C SER A 121 -6.26 3.63 18.65
N MET A 122 -7.25 3.45 19.50
CA MET A 122 -7.73 4.49 20.40
C MET A 122 -6.78 4.64 21.60
#